data_766f21ee7a0656ac8ea900539d21d0fd
#
_entry.id   766f21ee7a0656ac8ea900539d21d0fd
#
_cell.length_a   1.000
_cell.length_b   1.000
_cell.length_c   1.000
_cell.angle_alpha   90.00
_cell.angle_beta   90.00
_cell.angle_gamma   90.00
#
_symmetry.space_group_name_H-M   'P 1'
#
loop_
_entity.id
_entity.type
_entity.pdbx_description
1 polymer ?
#
loop_
_entity_poly.entity_id
_entity_poly.type
_entity_poly.pdbx_seq_one_letter_code
_entity_poly.pdbx_strand_id
1 'polypeptide(L)'
;MQKKSGWFKCHCGSNKNPVIKILDEMKWYNGTIIPYDANSKKIMSYCGDVMQKISKKAKDQPICCVDFMVRDIANQKSLSQAVEIEHQYNQNRTGGLMFCPYKTPDLLSAGIEDMIELFEEHDQIFILKGDKVYKLHLTLESIHKMIMN
;
A
#
# COMPACT_ATOMS: atom_id res chain seq x y z
N MET A 1 31.40 -13.77 4.39
CA MET A 1 30.05 -13.63 3.80
C MET A 1 29.78 -12.14 3.59
N GLN A 2 29.74 -11.69 2.33
CA GLN A 2 29.34 -10.31 2.04
C GLN A 2 27.88 -10.15 2.46
N LYS A 3 27.60 -9.26 3.43
CA LYS A 3 26.24 -8.78 3.70
C LYS A 3 25.70 -8.20 2.39
N LYS A 4 24.64 -8.78 1.84
CA LYS A 4 23.89 -8.13 0.76
C LYS A 4 23.36 -6.82 1.31
N SER A 5 24.11 -5.74 1.12
CA SER A 5 23.69 -4.38 1.44
C SER A 5 22.69 -3.96 0.38
N GLY A 6 21.44 -3.83 0.74
CA GLY A 6 20.41 -3.37 -0.19
C GLY A 6 19.00 -3.64 0.33
N TRP A 7 18.04 -2.97 -0.30
CA TRP A 7 16.63 -3.16 -0.01
C TRP A 7 16.08 -4.39 -0.74
N PHE A 8 15.25 -5.15 -0.06
CA PHE A 8 14.42 -6.16 -0.70
C PHE A 8 13.22 -5.47 -1.34
N LYS A 9 13.25 -5.34 -2.66
CA LYS A 9 12.18 -4.69 -3.43
C LYS A 9 11.18 -5.73 -3.91
N CYS A 10 9.91 -5.47 -3.67
CA CYS A 10 8.83 -6.34 -4.12
C CYS A 10 7.57 -5.54 -4.42
N HIS A 11 6.61 -6.21 -5.00
CA HIS A 11 5.25 -5.69 -5.11
C HIS A 11 4.25 -6.82 -4.91
N CYS A 12 3.07 -6.49 -4.44
CA CYS A 12 1.94 -7.40 -4.36
C CYS A 12 0.72 -6.78 -5.03
N GLY A 13 0.02 -7.61 -5.75
CA GLY A 13 -1.15 -7.18 -6.49
C GLY A 13 -1.60 -8.22 -7.50
N SER A 14 -2.77 -8.00 -8.07
CA SER A 14 -3.28 -8.86 -9.13
C SER A 14 -2.40 -8.76 -10.38
N ASN A 15 -2.06 -9.90 -10.97
CA ASN A 15 -1.32 -9.98 -12.23
C ASN A 15 -2.06 -9.31 -13.41
N LYS A 16 -3.34 -9.00 -13.25
CA LYS A 16 -4.12 -8.21 -14.21
C LYS A 16 -3.91 -6.70 -14.08
N ASN A 17 -3.21 -6.26 -13.04
CA ASN A 17 -2.93 -4.84 -12.85
C ASN A 17 -1.86 -4.37 -13.83
N PRO A 18 -2.15 -3.38 -14.71
CA PRO A 18 -1.20 -2.92 -15.72
C PRO A 18 0.06 -2.30 -15.14
N VAL A 19 0.00 -1.72 -13.94
CA VAL A 19 1.18 -1.14 -13.28
C VAL A 19 2.17 -2.23 -12.87
N ILE A 20 1.69 -3.39 -12.45
CA ILE A 20 2.54 -4.54 -12.13
C ILE A 20 3.33 -4.97 -13.35
N LYS A 21 2.71 -5.01 -14.53
CA LYS A 21 3.39 -5.32 -15.77
C LYS A 21 4.52 -4.33 -16.08
N ILE A 22 4.28 -3.04 -15.86
CA ILE A 22 5.31 -2.00 -16.03
C ILE A 22 6.47 -2.22 -15.05
N LEU A 23 6.18 -2.50 -13.80
CA LEU A 23 7.21 -2.78 -12.79
C LEU A 23 8.05 -4.01 -13.16
N ASP A 24 7.43 -5.03 -13.74
CA ASP A 24 8.12 -6.22 -14.25
C ASP A 24 9.05 -5.87 -15.41
N GLU A 25 8.60 -5.11 -16.39
CA GLU A 25 9.39 -4.65 -17.51
C GLU A 25 10.57 -3.79 -17.09
N MET A 26 10.39 -2.95 -16.07
CA MET A 26 11.45 -2.13 -15.50
C MET A 26 12.44 -2.91 -14.63
N LYS A 27 12.17 -4.18 -14.32
CA LYS A 27 12.95 -5.01 -13.39
C LYS A 27 13.20 -4.30 -12.05
N TRP A 28 12.18 -3.57 -11.59
CA TRP A 28 12.28 -2.72 -10.40
C TRP A 28 12.48 -3.52 -9.11
N TYR A 29 12.05 -4.75 -9.10
CA TYR A 29 12.07 -5.61 -7.92
C TYR A 29 13.16 -6.69 -7.99
N ASN A 30 13.59 -7.16 -6.84
CA ASN A 30 14.50 -8.30 -6.68
C ASN A 30 13.87 -9.45 -5.87
N GLY A 31 12.62 -9.31 -5.55
CA GLY A 31 11.77 -10.33 -4.95
C GLY A 31 10.83 -10.98 -5.95
N THR A 32 10.18 -12.04 -5.55
CA THR A 32 9.13 -12.66 -6.36
C THR A 32 7.87 -11.83 -6.26
N ILE A 33 7.24 -11.56 -7.39
CA ILE A 33 5.87 -11.08 -7.47
C ILE A 33 4.99 -12.03 -6.64
N ILE A 34 4.12 -11.47 -5.84
CA ILE A 34 3.13 -12.23 -5.09
C ILE A 34 1.76 -11.93 -5.71
N PRO A 35 1.36 -12.68 -6.77
CA PRO A 35 0.07 -12.50 -7.38
C PRO A 35 -1.03 -13.03 -6.45
N TYR A 36 -2.18 -12.39 -6.52
CA TYR A 36 -3.40 -12.89 -5.90
C TYR A 36 -4.59 -12.61 -6.83
N ASP A 37 -5.66 -13.34 -6.63
CA ASP A 37 -6.91 -13.08 -7.33
C ASP A 37 -7.66 -11.94 -6.62
N ALA A 38 -7.66 -10.76 -7.25
CA ALA A 38 -8.33 -9.59 -6.72
C ALA A 38 -9.85 -9.77 -6.55
N ASN A 39 -10.46 -10.71 -7.26
CA ASN A 39 -11.88 -11.03 -7.14
C ASN A 39 -12.16 -12.14 -6.12
N SER A 40 -11.14 -12.66 -5.46
CA SER A 40 -11.33 -13.73 -4.47
C SER A 40 -12.13 -13.24 -3.27
N LYS A 41 -13.11 -14.05 -2.86
CA LYS A 41 -13.83 -13.84 -1.61
C LYS A 41 -12.91 -13.92 -0.38
N LYS A 42 -11.72 -14.49 -0.53
CA LYS A 42 -10.71 -14.68 0.51
C LYS A 42 -9.64 -13.60 0.52
N ILE A 43 -9.84 -12.49 -0.20
CA ILE A 43 -8.81 -11.44 -0.33
C ILE A 43 -8.27 -10.98 1.03
N MET A 44 -9.12 -10.84 2.04
CA MET A 44 -8.71 -10.43 3.38
C MET A 44 -7.77 -11.44 4.05
N SER A 45 -7.97 -12.75 3.83
CA SER A 45 -7.09 -13.78 4.41
C SER A 45 -5.73 -13.86 3.72
N TYR A 46 -5.59 -13.38 2.50
CA TYR A 46 -4.30 -13.36 1.80
C TYR A 46 -3.34 -12.31 2.34
N CYS A 47 -3.84 -11.25 2.95
CA CYS A 47 -2.98 -10.15 3.44
C CYS A 47 -1.90 -10.64 4.40
N GLY A 48 -2.28 -11.42 5.42
CA GLY A 48 -1.33 -12.00 6.37
C GLY A 48 -0.32 -12.95 5.70
N ASP A 49 -0.80 -13.82 4.82
CA ASP A 49 0.04 -14.77 4.08
C ASP A 49 1.06 -14.06 3.19
N VAL A 50 0.64 -13.00 2.51
CA VAL A 50 1.51 -12.19 1.65
C VAL A 50 2.61 -11.53 2.47
N MET A 51 2.28 -10.92 3.59
CA MET A 51 3.26 -10.28 4.47
C MET A 51 4.26 -11.28 5.05
N GLN A 52 3.82 -12.47 5.43
CA GLN A 52 4.72 -13.52 5.87
C GLN A 52 5.68 -13.97 4.77
N LYS A 53 5.19 -14.13 3.55
CA LYS A 53 6.03 -14.50 2.40
C LYS A 53 7.08 -13.43 2.09
N ILE A 54 6.70 -12.15 2.14
CA ILE A 54 7.60 -11.02 1.95
C ILE A 54 8.70 -11.05 3.03
N SER A 55 8.32 -11.16 4.29
CA SER A 55 9.26 -11.18 5.41
C SER A 55 10.25 -12.35 5.32
N LYS A 56 9.77 -13.55 4.98
CA LYS A 56 10.64 -14.72 4.79
C LYS A 56 11.65 -14.54 3.66
N LYS A 57 11.26 -13.89 2.56
CA LYS A 57 12.15 -13.65 1.40
C LYS A 57 13.12 -12.51 1.65
N ALA A 58 12.69 -11.47 2.32
CA ALA A 58 13.51 -10.31 2.66
C ALA A 58 14.62 -10.70 3.66
N LYS A 59 14.35 -11.66 4.53
CA LYS A 59 15.23 -12.03 5.66
C LYS A 59 15.51 -10.78 6.50
N ASP A 60 16.79 -10.38 6.60
CA ASP A 60 17.24 -9.22 7.37
C ASP A 60 17.34 -7.93 6.53
N GLN A 61 16.89 -7.95 5.27
CA GLN A 61 16.93 -6.77 4.42
C GLN A 61 15.73 -5.87 4.71
N PRO A 62 15.90 -4.54 4.71
CA PRO A 62 14.77 -3.63 4.77
C PRO A 62 13.89 -3.81 3.53
N ILE A 63 12.60 -3.80 3.72
CA ILE A 63 11.61 -4.06 2.68
C ILE A 63 11.22 -2.74 2.01
N CYS A 64 11.16 -2.75 0.67
CA CYS A 64 10.54 -1.70 -0.12
C CYS A 64 9.46 -2.36 -0.99
N CYS A 65 8.21 -2.15 -0.64
CA CYS A 65 7.07 -2.81 -1.28
C CYS A 65 6.10 -1.79 -1.88
N VAL A 66 5.59 -2.10 -3.08
CA VAL A 66 4.41 -1.44 -3.63
C VAL A 66 3.22 -2.38 -3.45
N ASP A 67 2.29 -2.01 -2.60
CA ASP A 67 1.13 -2.82 -2.24
C ASP A 67 -0.14 -2.33 -2.92
N PHE A 68 -0.58 -3.07 -3.94
CA PHE A 68 -1.85 -2.84 -4.61
C PHE A 68 -3.01 -3.60 -3.97
N MET A 69 -2.75 -4.46 -2.99
CA MET A 69 -3.79 -5.27 -2.36
C MET A 69 -4.77 -4.41 -1.57
N VAL A 70 -4.26 -3.44 -0.84
CA VAL A 70 -5.12 -2.51 -0.07
C VAL A 70 -6.06 -1.71 -0.97
N ARG A 71 -5.60 -1.31 -2.17
CA ARG A 71 -6.46 -0.68 -3.17
C ARG A 71 -7.58 -1.61 -3.64
N ASP A 72 -7.25 -2.86 -3.88
CA ASP A 72 -8.24 -3.83 -4.35
C ASP A 72 -9.25 -4.17 -3.23
N ILE A 73 -8.82 -4.16 -1.98
CA ILE A 73 -9.73 -4.27 -0.82
C ILE A 73 -10.64 -3.04 -0.74
N ALA A 74 -10.10 -1.82 -0.87
CA ALA A 74 -10.89 -0.60 -0.86
C ALA A 74 -11.95 -0.59 -1.96
N ASN A 75 -11.60 -1.07 -3.15
CA ASN A 75 -12.51 -1.12 -4.29
C ASN A 75 -13.59 -2.21 -4.15
N GLN A 76 -13.23 -3.41 -3.69
CA GLN A 76 -14.14 -4.55 -3.66
C GLN A 76 -14.94 -4.67 -2.37
N LYS A 77 -14.42 -4.15 -1.29
CA LYS A 77 -15.02 -4.22 0.05
C LYS A 77 -15.40 -2.83 0.53
N SER A 78 -14.45 -2.16 1.19
CA SER A 78 -14.61 -0.79 1.66
C SER A 78 -13.25 -0.17 1.97
N LEU A 79 -13.20 1.16 2.00
CA LEU A 79 -12.01 1.87 2.45
C LEU A 79 -11.71 1.57 3.93
N SER A 80 -12.74 1.46 4.77
CA SER A 80 -12.60 1.11 6.18
C SER A 80 -11.88 -0.22 6.39
N GLN A 81 -12.18 -1.24 5.59
CA GLN A 81 -11.47 -2.53 5.66
C GLN A 81 -10.02 -2.43 5.17
N ALA A 82 -9.74 -1.60 4.17
CA ALA A 82 -8.38 -1.33 3.74
C ALA A 82 -7.59 -0.61 4.84
N VAL A 83 -8.17 0.37 5.50
CA VAL A 83 -7.58 1.09 6.64
C VAL A 83 -7.24 0.12 7.78
N GLU A 84 -8.12 -0.81 8.09
CA GLU A 84 -7.86 -1.85 9.10
C GLU A 84 -6.60 -2.68 8.77
N ILE A 85 -6.42 -3.05 7.50
CA ILE A 85 -5.22 -3.76 7.04
C ILE A 85 -3.96 -2.89 7.16
N GLU A 86 -4.05 -1.61 6.76
CA GLU A 86 -2.95 -0.66 6.92
C GLU A 86 -2.54 -0.49 8.38
N HIS A 87 -3.53 -0.39 9.26
CA HIS A 87 -3.31 -0.32 10.70
C HIS A 87 -2.57 -1.56 11.22
N GLN A 88 -2.99 -2.76 10.84
CA GLN A 88 -2.31 -4.00 11.18
C GLN A 88 -0.88 -4.05 10.65
N TYR A 89 -0.63 -3.58 9.42
CA TYR A 89 0.71 -3.48 8.85
C TYR A 89 1.60 -2.56 9.67
N ASN A 90 1.09 -1.41 10.09
CA ASN A 90 1.84 -0.44 10.88
C ASN A 90 2.19 -0.97 12.27
N GLN A 91 1.30 -1.72 12.91
CA GLN A 91 1.56 -2.36 14.20
C GLN A 91 2.66 -3.43 14.14
N ASN A 92 2.78 -4.14 13.02
CA ASN A 92 3.70 -5.27 12.85
C ASN A 92 4.93 -4.90 12.00
N ARG A 93 5.11 -3.64 11.68
CA ARG A 93 6.16 -3.17 10.79
C ARG A 93 7.53 -3.23 11.44
N THR A 94 8.46 -3.93 10.80
CA THR A 94 9.86 -4.07 11.25
C THR A 94 10.83 -3.11 10.56
N GLY A 95 10.32 -2.12 9.85
CA GLY A 95 11.09 -1.15 9.08
C GLY A 95 10.94 -1.35 7.57
N GLY A 96 11.34 -0.33 6.82
CA GLY A 96 11.23 -0.32 5.38
C GLY A 96 10.27 0.75 4.86
N LEU A 97 9.97 0.68 3.56
CA LEU A 97 9.03 1.56 2.87
C LEU A 97 7.90 0.73 2.27
N MET A 98 6.69 1.18 2.46
CA MET A 98 5.52 0.62 1.82
C MET A 98 4.77 1.72 1.09
N PHE A 99 4.53 1.51 -0.18
CA PHE A 99 3.74 2.39 -1.02
C PHE A 99 2.39 1.76 -1.25
N CYS A 100 1.34 2.41 -0.80
CA CYS A 100 -0.04 1.94 -0.89
C CYS A 100 -0.81 2.85 -1.85
N PRO A 101 -0.84 2.54 -3.17
CA PRO A 101 -1.54 3.37 -4.13
C PRO A 101 -3.04 3.13 -4.06
N TYR A 102 -3.80 4.21 -4.01
CA TYR A 102 -5.26 4.22 -4.05
C TYR A 102 -5.76 4.98 -5.28
N LYS A 103 -6.95 4.64 -5.74
CA LYS A 103 -7.63 5.42 -6.77
C LYS A 103 -8.45 6.53 -6.14
N THR A 104 -8.33 7.73 -6.69
CA THR A 104 -9.11 8.88 -6.22
C THR A 104 -10.63 8.63 -6.15
N PRO A 105 -11.28 7.98 -7.13
CA PRO A 105 -12.71 7.69 -7.02
C PRO A 105 -13.07 6.81 -5.82
N ASP A 106 -12.22 5.86 -5.44
CA ASP A 106 -12.47 4.98 -4.29
C ASP A 106 -12.40 5.78 -2.98
N LEU A 107 -11.48 6.76 -2.90
CA LEU A 107 -11.38 7.66 -1.76
C LEU A 107 -12.55 8.64 -1.68
N LEU A 108 -12.95 9.23 -2.81
CA LEU A 108 -14.04 10.20 -2.85
C LEU A 108 -15.42 9.59 -2.59
N SER A 109 -15.60 8.30 -2.86
CA SER A 109 -16.82 7.56 -2.56
C SER A 109 -16.95 7.12 -1.10
N ALA A 110 -15.85 7.17 -0.35
CA ALA A 110 -15.82 6.86 1.06
C ALA A 110 -16.23 8.07 1.92
N GLY A 111 -16.54 7.82 3.19
CA GLY A 111 -16.74 8.89 4.16
C GLY A 111 -15.44 9.63 4.46
N ILE A 112 -15.57 10.89 4.88
CA ILE A 112 -14.39 11.70 5.23
C ILE A 112 -13.62 11.11 6.41
N GLU A 113 -14.31 10.45 7.31
CA GLU A 113 -13.70 9.78 8.48
C GLU A 113 -12.75 8.67 8.05
N ASP A 114 -13.18 7.80 7.14
CA ASP A 114 -12.33 6.74 6.59
C ASP A 114 -11.10 7.30 5.85
N MET A 115 -11.27 8.42 5.15
CA MET A 115 -10.15 9.10 4.48
C MET A 115 -9.13 9.65 5.48
N ILE A 116 -9.61 10.25 6.57
CA ILE A 116 -8.75 10.79 7.62
C ILE A 116 -7.97 9.65 8.27
N GLU A 117 -8.64 8.57 8.65
CA GLU A 117 -8.01 7.39 9.23
C GLU A 117 -6.95 6.80 8.29
N LEU A 118 -7.25 6.70 6.99
CA LEU A 118 -6.25 6.26 6.00
C LEU A 118 -5.02 7.18 5.99
N PHE A 119 -5.22 8.48 6.04
CA PHE A 119 -4.11 9.44 6.02
C PHE A 119 -3.27 9.40 7.30
N GLU A 120 -3.89 9.12 8.44
CA GLU A 120 -3.21 8.95 9.72
C GLU A 120 -2.31 7.70 9.76
N GLU A 121 -2.64 6.67 8.99
CA GLU A 121 -1.81 5.46 8.87
C GLU A 121 -0.54 5.65 8.02
N HIS A 122 -0.37 6.81 7.37
CA HIS A 122 0.74 7.08 6.46
C HIS A 122 1.60 8.26 6.92
N ASP A 123 2.92 8.09 6.88
CA ASP A 123 3.88 9.16 7.20
C ASP A 123 3.88 10.25 6.12
N GLN A 124 3.61 9.87 4.87
CA GLN A 124 3.62 10.78 3.73
C GLN A 124 2.53 10.41 2.73
N ILE A 125 1.92 11.43 2.16
CA ILE A 125 0.87 11.28 1.17
C ILE A 125 1.26 12.03 -0.09
N PHE A 126 1.15 11.36 -1.23
CA PHE A 126 1.42 11.91 -2.54
C PHE A 126 0.20 11.80 -3.44
N ILE A 127 -0.07 12.85 -4.19
CA ILE A 127 -1.12 12.88 -5.21
C ILE A 127 -0.46 12.89 -6.58
N LEU A 128 -0.83 11.94 -7.43
CA LEU A 128 -0.40 11.89 -8.81
C LEU A 128 -1.49 12.48 -9.69
N LYS A 129 -1.14 13.49 -10.47
CA LYS A 129 -2.05 14.12 -11.46
C LYS A 129 -1.32 14.29 -12.79
N GLY A 130 -1.65 13.46 -13.76
CA GLY A 130 -0.91 13.38 -15.01
C GLY A 130 0.53 12.91 -14.77
N ASP A 131 1.49 13.70 -15.21
CA ASP A 131 2.94 13.50 -15.04
C ASP A 131 3.52 14.17 -13.78
N LYS A 132 2.67 14.80 -12.96
CA LYS A 132 3.08 15.56 -11.78
C LYS A 132 2.77 14.81 -10.49
N VAL A 133 3.69 14.96 -9.53
CA VAL A 133 3.57 14.43 -8.18
C VAL A 133 3.54 15.59 -7.20
N TYR A 134 2.50 15.61 -6.37
CA TYR A 134 2.31 16.61 -5.32
C TYR A 134 2.42 15.93 -3.97
N LYS A 135 3.26 16.44 -3.09
CA LYS A 135 3.27 16.02 -1.69
C LYS A 135 2.20 16.78 -0.93
N LEU A 136 1.32 16.04 -0.26
CA LEU A 136 0.29 16.61 0.59
C LEU A 136 0.86 16.82 2.00
N HIS A 137 0.79 18.05 2.49
CA HIS A 137 1.14 18.39 3.87
C HIS A 137 -0.14 18.49 4.70
N LEU A 138 -0.48 17.40 5.39
CA LEU A 138 -1.60 17.36 6.32
C LEU A 138 -1.09 17.47 7.76
N THR A 139 -1.57 18.49 8.47
CA THR A 139 -1.43 18.60 9.92
C THR A 139 -2.78 18.29 10.56
N LEU A 140 -2.79 17.86 11.83
CA LEU A 140 -4.04 17.70 12.59
C LEU A 140 -4.87 18.99 12.58
N GLU A 141 -4.21 20.14 12.61
CA GLU A 141 -4.87 21.45 12.53
C GLU A 141 -5.56 21.65 11.18
N SER A 142 -4.91 21.29 10.06
CA SER A 142 -5.52 21.42 8.73
C SER A 142 -6.67 20.43 8.54
N ILE A 143 -6.58 19.24 9.10
CA ILE A 143 -7.66 18.25 9.11
C ILE A 143 -8.85 18.78 9.91
N HIS A 144 -8.61 19.29 11.12
CA HIS A 144 -9.67 19.90 11.94
C HIS A 144 -10.37 21.05 11.21
N LYS A 145 -9.64 21.92 10.54
CA LYS A 145 -10.23 23.00 9.73
C LYS A 145 -11.12 22.50 8.59
N MET A 146 -10.75 21.38 7.96
CA MET A 146 -11.57 20.77 6.90
C MET A 146 -12.87 20.16 7.42
N ILE A 147 -12.87 19.64 8.64
CA ILE A 147 -14.04 19.01 9.25
C ILE A 147 -15.00 20.05 9.83
N MET A 148 -14.47 21.14 10.38
CA MET A 148 -15.26 22.16 11.11
C MET A 148 -15.86 23.25 10.20
N ASN A 149 -15.53 23.28 8.92
CA ASN A 149 -16.10 24.17 7.90
C ASN A 149 -17.07 23.41 6.99
#